data_454096dda68ee8993ad59bd1a0a9d003
#
_entry.id   454096dda68ee8993ad59bd1a0a9d003
#
_cell.length_a   1.000
_cell.length_b   1.000
_cell.length_c   1.000
_cell.angle_alpha   90.00
_cell.angle_beta   90.00
_cell.angle_gamma   90.00
#
_symmetry.space_group_name_H-M   'P 1'
#
loop_
_entity.id
_entity.type
_entity.pdbx_description
1 polymer ?
#
loop_
_entity_poly.entity_id
_entity_poly.type
_entity_poly.pdbx_seq_one_letter_code
_entity_poly.pdbx_strand_id
1 'polypeptide(L)'
;MKIFAHRGFSGRYPQNTMLAFQKALESGCDGIELDVQLTKDGEVVIIHDEYLDDLTDFTGNVRDYTLGELKSCNAGGKWQEVYGFQPIPTFEEYCEWASGNSLITNVEIKSSVYYYEELEKKTMELIERFGLKERIIISSFNHLSALSCKDFMPDMKTGALVENGGIANAGYYCKKFGFECYHPGVEGLTKEEVELCHKNGIEVNVWTINNMDDLENLYEWGCDGVITNYPDVCKSWLKAKKAKD
;
A
#
# COMPACT_ATOMS: atom_id res chain seq x y z
N MET A 1 14.92 -7.92 -4.11
CA MET A 1 13.92 -6.84 -4.26
C MET A 1 12.56 -7.47 -4.48
N LYS A 2 11.53 -7.05 -3.75
CA LYS A 2 10.12 -7.45 -3.88
C LYS A 2 9.38 -6.46 -4.80
N ILE A 3 8.35 -6.92 -5.49
CA ILE A 3 7.50 -6.08 -6.34
C ILE A 3 6.10 -6.03 -5.73
N PHE A 4 5.70 -4.83 -5.29
CA PHE A 4 4.36 -4.55 -4.77
C PHE A 4 3.51 -3.86 -5.83
N ALA A 5 2.30 -4.33 -6.04
CA ALA A 5 1.33 -3.73 -6.95
C ALA A 5 0.62 -2.56 -6.23
N HIS A 6 0.91 -1.33 -6.65
CA HIS A 6 0.35 -0.09 -6.10
C HIS A 6 -1.15 0.00 -6.33
N ARG A 7 -1.94 -0.06 -5.27
CA ARG A 7 -3.41 -0.12 -5.29
C ARG A 7 -3.93 -1.27 -6.16
N GLY A 8 -3.21 -2.43 -6.12
CA GLY A 8 -3.36 -3.51 -7.08
C GLY A 8 -2.69 -3.22 -8.41
N PHE A 9 -3.08 -3.89 -9.49
CA PHE A 9 -2.53 -3.65 -10.84
C PHE A 9 -3.14 -2.39 -11.47
N SER A 10 -2.95 -1.23 -10.84
CA SER A 10 -3.64 0.04 -11.16
C SER A 10 -3.25 0.66 -12.49
N GLY A 11 -2.11 0.29 -13.07
CA GLY A 11 -1.70 0.75 -14.39
C GLY A 11 -2.59 0.25 -15.54
N ARG A 12 -3.35 -0.85 -15.30
CA ARG A 12 -4.23 -1.46 -16.31
C ARG A 12 -5.65 -1.75 -15.82
N TYR A 13 -5.93 -1.64 -14.53
CA TYR A 13 -7.22 -1.96 -13.92
C TYR A 13 -7.62 -0.85 -12.94
N PRO A 14 -8.91 -0.72 -12.59
CA PRO A 14 -9.35 0.25 -11.60
C PRO A 14 -8.66 0.05 -10.26
N GLN A 15 -7.96 1.09 -9.79
CA GLN A 15 -7.20 1.05 -8.54
C GLN A 15 -8.08 0.71 -7.33
N ASN A 16 -7.51 0.03 -6.33
CA ASN A 16 -8.18 -0.30 -5.08
C ASN A 16 -9.49 -1.09 -5.26
N THR A 17 -9.58 -1.93 -6.30
CA THR A 17 -10.71 -2.84 -6.53
C THR A 17 -10.29 -4.30 -6.41
N MET A 18 -11.23 -5.19 -6.09
CA MET A 18 -10.95 -6.63 -6.07
C MET A 18 -10.45 -7.15 -7.41
N LEU A 19 -10.90 -6.56 -8.53
CA LEU A 19 -10.37 -6.87 -9.87
C LEU A 19 -8.88 -6.56 -9.97
N ALA A 20 -8.45 -5.35 -9.54
CA ALA A 20 -7.05 -4.98 -9.58
C ALA A 20 -6.18 -5.87 -8.69
N PHE A 21 -6.69 -6.31 -7.54
CA PHE A 21 -5.98 -7.23 -6.63
C PHE A 21 -5.83 -8.63 -7.22
N GLN A 22 -6.89 -9.17 -7.83
CA GLN A 22 -6.83 -10.45 -8.53
C GLN A 22 -5.83 -10.43 -9.69
N LYS A 23 -5.83 -9.33 -10.48
CA LYS A 23 -4.88 -9.15 -11.59
C LYS A 23 -3.44 -8.92 -11.12
N ALA A 24 -3.24 -8.33 -9.95
CA ALA A 24 -1.94 -8.25 -9.32
C ALA A 24 -1.42 -9.65 -8.95
N LEU A 25 -2.24 -10.50 -8.33
CA LEU A 25 -1.88 -11.89 -8.04
C LEU A 25 -1.50 -12.66 -9.33
N GLU A 26 -2.32 -12.53 -10.39
CA GLU A 26 -2.05 -13.16 -11.69
C GLU A 26 -0.75 -12.67 -12.35
N SER A 27 -0.30 -11.43 -12.07
CA SER A 27 0.97 -10.89 -12.57
C SER A 27 2.19 -11.56 -11.95
N GLY A 28 2.01 -12.29 -10.84
CA GLY A 28 3.08 -12.91 -10.07
C GLY A 28 3.88 -11.93 -9.24
N CYS A 29 3.31 -10.77 -8.86
CA CYS A 29 3.94 -9.85 -7.91
C CYS A 29 4.14 -10.50 -6.54
N ASP A 30 4.99 -9.90 -5.70
CA ASP A 30 5.29 -10.42 -4.37
C ASP A 30 4.32 -9.89 -3.32
N GLY A 31 3.66 -8.77 -3.63
CA GLY A 31 2.71 -8.14 -2.72
C GLY A 31 1.81 -7.12 -3.40
N ILE A 32 0.88 -6.62 -2.61
CA ILE A 32 -0.06 -5.54 -2.97
C ILE A 32 0.11 -4.43 -1.97
N GLU A 33 0.00 -3.21 -2.45
CA GLU A 33 -0.22 -2.03 -1.62
C GLU A 33 -1.66 -1.56 -1.82
N LEU A 34 -2.31 -1.10 -0.75
CA LEU A 34 -3.67 -0.59 -0.74
C LEU A 34 -3.89 0.44 0.38
N ASP A 35 -4.98 1.21 0.25
CA ASP A 35 -5.32 2.32 1.14
C ASP A 35 -6.61 2.05 1.92
N VAL A 36 -6.64 2.28 3.23
CA VAL A 36 -7.84 2.08 4.04
C VAL A 36 -8.33 3.37 4.68
N GLN A 37 -9.66 3.54 4.68
CA GLN A 37 -10.39 4.64 5.31
C GLN A 37 -11.62 4.12 6.04
N LEU A 38 -12.28 4.95 6.89
CA LEU A 38 -13.56 4.62 7.51
C LEU A 38 -14.74 5.29 6.82
N THR A 39 -15.82 4.54 6.69
CA THR A 39 -17.14 5.05 6.33
C THR A 39 -17.80 5.77 7.51
N LYS A 40 -18.92 6.45 7.25
CA LYS A 40 -19.76 7.12 8.25
C LYS A 40 -20.23 6.18 9.37
N ASP A 41 -20.56 4.95 9.03
CA ASP A 41 -21.01 3.90 9.95
C ASP A 41 -19.86 3.04 10.51
N GLY A 42 -18.61 3.45 10.22
CA GLY A 42 -17.39 2.89 10.84
C GLY A 42 -16.91 1.59 10.23
N GLU A 43 -17.23 1.31 8.97
CA GLU A 43 -16.67 0.17 8.24
C GLU A 43 -15.35 0.53 7.56
N VAL A 44 -14.39 -0.39 7.54
CA VAL A 44 -13.10 -0.17 6.87
C VAL A 44 -13.23 -0.47 5.39
N VAL A 45 -13.07 0.55 4.56
CA VAL A 45 -13.15 0.45 3.08
C VAL A 45 -11.81 0.72 2.44
N ILE A 46 -11.62 0.22 1.20
CA ILE A 46 -10.37 0.37 0.46
C ILE A 46 -10.57 1.41 -0.65
N ILE A 47 -10.02 2.60 -0.41
CA ILE A 47 -10.04 3.71 -1.37
C ILE A 47 -8.92 4.70 -1.00
N HIS A 48 -8.27 5.31 -2.01
CA HIS A 48 -7.15 6.21 -1.79
C HIS A 48 -7.58 7.61 -1.38
N ASP A 49 -8.37 8.28 -2.24
CA ASP A 49 -8.71 9.67 -2.05
C ASP A 49 -9.79 9.83 -0.96
N GLU A 50 -9.71 10.90 -0.18
CA GLU A 50 -10.72 11.25 0.80
C GLU A 50 -12.03 11.71 0.13
N TYR A 51 -11.94 12.18 -1.12
CA TYR A 51 -13.05 12.60 -1.96
C TYR A 51 -13.33 11.56 -3.04
N LEU A 52 -14.62 11.33 -3.33
CA LEU A 52 -15.09 10.35 -4.32
C LEU A 52 -15.02 10.86 -5.76
N ASP A 53 -14.90 12.17 -5.96
CA ASP A 53 -15.14 12.92 -7.20
C ASP A 53 -14.29 12.45 -8.39
N ASP A 54 -13.01 12.13 -8.18
CA ASP A 54 -12.09 11.80 -9.25
C ASP A 54 -12.04 10.29 -9.58
N LEU A 55 -12.45 9.45 -8.63
CA LEU A 55 -12.29 7.99 -8.72
C LEU A 55 -13.59 7.25 -8.97
N THR A 56 -14.74 7.91 -8.76
CA THR A 56 -16.05 7.25 -8.75
C THR A 56 -17.10 8.08 -9.47
N ASP A 57 -18.32 7.56 -9.51
CA ASP A 57 -19.51 8.28 -9.97
C ASP A 57 -20.26 9.04 -8.85
N PHE A 58 -19.70 9.06 -7.63
CA PHE A 58 -20.19 9.83 -6.49
C PHE A 58 -19.33 11.08 -6.26
N THR A 59 -19.80 12.00 -5.40
CA THR A 59 -19.08 13.23 -5.02
C THR A 59 -19.05 13.40 -3.51
N GLY A 60 -18.10 14.18 -2.98
CA GLY A 60 -17.98 14.45 -1.54
C GLY A 60 -17.07 13.46 -0.82
N ASN A 61 -17.07 13.46 0.52
CA ASN A 61 -16.10 12.71 1.29
C ASN A 61 -16.56 11.26 1.54
N VAL A 62 -15.63 10.33 1.50
CA VAL A 62 -15.83 8.91 1.86
C VAL A 62 -16.52 8.76 3.22
N ARG A 63 -16.02 9.48 4.24
CA ARG A 63 -16.51 9.45 5.63
C ARG A 63 -17.94 9.96 5.85
N ASP A 64 -18.54 10.60 4.86
CA ASP A 64 -19.92 11.11 4.93
C ASP A 64 -20.95 10.08 4.48
N TYR A 65 -20.52 8.97 3.89
CA TYR A 65 -21.34 7.89 3.38
C TYR A 65 -21.25 6.62 4.23
N THR A 66 -22.37 5.93 4.36
CA THR A 66 -22.43 4.58 4.92
C THR A 66 -21.86 3.55 3.95
N LEU A 67 -21.46 2.38 4.46
CA LEU A 67 -21.02 1.27 3.59
C LEU A 67 -22.08 0.91 2.55
N GLY A 68 -23.35 0.87 2.96
CA GLY A 68 -24.46 0.54 2.03
C GLY A 68 -24.54 1.50 0.85
N GLU A 69 -24.32 2.81 1.07
CA GLU A 69 -24.28 3.82 0.02
C GLU A 69 -23.04 3.62 -0.86
N LEU A 70 -21.83 3.45 -0.27
CA LEU A 70 -20.59 3.26 -1.01
C LEU A 70 -20.56 1.97 -1.84
N LYS A 71 -21.27 0.93 -1.44
CA LYS A 71 -21.41 -0.30 -2.25
C LYS A 71 -22.20 -0.08 -3.55
N SER A 72 -22.99 0.97 -3.65
CA SER A 72 -23.66 1.37 -4.90
C SER A 72 -22.83 2.32 -5.77
N CYS A 73 -21.71 2.81 -5.26
CA CYS A 73 -20.78 3.68 -5.95
C CYS A 73 -19.85 2.86 -6.86
N ASN A 74 -19.65 3.34 -8.10
CA ASN A 74 -18.75 2.70 -9.05
C ASN A 74 -17.33 3.25 -8.96
N ALA A 75 -16.41 2.46 -8.41
CA ALA A 75 -14.97 2.75 -8.36
C ALA A 75 -14.23 2.42 -9.68
N GLY A 76 -14.95 2.18 -10.77
CA GLY A 76 -14.35 1.91 -12.09
C GLY A 76 -13.58 3.09 -12.68
N GLY A 77 -13.91 4.32 -12.27
CA GLY A 77 -13.30 5.55 -12.75
C GLY A 77 -13.22 5.58 -14.30
N LYS A 78 -12.06 5.93 -14.83
CA LYS A 78 -11.81 5.94 -16.29
C LYS A 78 -11.93 4.56 -16.98
N TRP A 79 -11.97 3.49 -16.20
CA TRP A 79 -12.01 2.11 -16.70
C TRP A 79 -13.42 1.52 -16.76
N GLN A 80 -14.45 2.26 -16.32
CA GLN A 80 -15.83 1.72 -16.21
C GLN A 80 -16.40 1.21 -17.55
N GLU A 81 -16.03 1.83 -18.67
CA GLU A 81 -16.46 1.38 -20.01
C GLU A 81 -15.86 0.02 -20.40
N VAL A 82 -14.69 -0.32 -19.83
CA VAL A 82 -13.96 -1.56 -20.15
C VAL A 82 -14.32 -2.67 -19.18
N TYR A 83 -14.38 -2.37 -17.88
CA TYR A 83 -14.53 -3.37 -16.81
C TYR A 83 -15.89 -3.33 -16.10
N GLY A 84 -16.78 -2.42 -16.50
CA GLY A 84 -18.11 -2.28 -15.91
C GLY A 84 -18.07 -1.76 -14.47
N PHE A 85 -19.12 -2.09 -13.73
CA PHE A 85 -19.28 -1.68 -12.34
C PHE A 85 -18.27 -2.38 -11.43
N GLN A 86 -17.51 -1.60 -10.69
CA GLN A 86 -16.57 -2.07 -9.68
C GLN A 86 -16.93 -1.44 -8.33
N PRO A 87 -17.47 -2.20 -7.37
CA PRO A 87 -17.80 -1.66 -6.06
C PRO A 87 -16.52 -1.32 -5.29
N ILE A 88 -16.58 -0.31 -4.40
CA ILE A 88 -15.53 -0.06 -3.41
C ILE A 88 -15.47 -1.29 -2.48
N PRO A 89 -14.30 -1.96 -2.36
CA PRO A 89 -14.16 -3.11 -1.47
C PRO A 89 -14.13 -2.70 0.00
N THR A 90 -14.61 -3.56 0.90
CA THR A 90 -14.24 -3.48 2.31
C THR A 90 -12.88 -4.12 2.53
N PHE A 91 -12.19 -3.70 3.60
CA PHE A 91 -10.95 -4.37 3.98
C PHE A 91 -11.19 -5.81 4.48
N GLU A 92 -12.39 -6.10 4.99
CA GLU A 92 -12.81 -7.45 5.33
C GLU A 92 -12.87 -8.36 4.10
N GLU A 93 -13.53 -7.93 3.00
CA GLU A 93 -13.57 -8.68 1.73
C GLU A 93 -12.16 -8.95 1.19
N TYR A 94 -11.26 -7.97 1.31
CA TYR A 94 -9.87 -8.15 0.92
C TYR A 94 -9.15 -9.17 1.82
N CYS A 95 -9.28 -9.07 3.14
CA CYS A 95 -8.66 -9.99 4.09
C CYS A 95 -9.11 -11.43 3.88
N GLU A 96 -10.42 -11.66 3.64
CA GLU A 96 -10.95 -12.98 3.30
C GLU A 96 -10.27 -13.53 2.04
N TRP A 97 -10.22 -12.74 0.97
CA TRP A 97 -9.55 -13.13 -0.28
C TRP A 97 -8.03 -13.35 -0.08
N ALA A 98 -7.37 -12.46 0.67
CA ALA A 98 -5.92 -12.55 0.92
C ALA A 98 -5.55 -13.79 1.75
N SER A 99 -6.44 -14.28 2.61
CA SER A 99 -6.19 -15.49 3.41
C SER A 99 -5.98 -16.72 2.53
N GLY A 100 -6.53 -16.73 1.32
CA GLY A 100 -6.41 -17.82 0.33
C GLY A 100 -5.15 -17.78 -0.55
N ASN A 101 -4.25 -16.81 -0.37
CA ASN A 101 -3.02 -16.69 -1.16
C ASN A 101 -1.80 -16.34 -0.28
N SER A 102 -0.63 -16.11 -0.89
CA SER A 102 0.62 -15.86 -0.16
C SER A 102 1.19 -14.45 -0.35
N LEU A 103 0.43 -13.52 -0.91
CA LEU A 103 0.90 -12.16 -1.14
C LEU A 103 1.17 -11.42 0.18
N ILE A 104 2.19 -10.60 0.18
CA ILE A 104 2.41 -9.60 1.24
C ILE A 104 1.50 -8.41 0.96
N THR A 105 0.91 -7.81 1.99
CA THR A 105 0.11 -6.60 1.81
C THR A 105 0.73 -5.44 2.57
N ASN A 106 1.02 -4.34 1.88
CA ASN A 106 1.27 -3.05 2.50
C ASN A 106 -0.06 -2.30 2.61
N VAL A 107 -0.51 -2.05 3.83
CA VAL A 107 -1.76 -1.34 4.12
C VAL A 107 -1.41 0.09 4.54
N GLU A 108 -1.77 1.06 3.70
CA GLU A 108 -1.67 2.46 4.08
C GLU A 108 -2.89 2.87 4.91
N ILE A 109 -2.65 3.33 6.14
CA ILE A 109 -3.68 3.97 6.98
C ILE A 109 -3.83 5.43 6.57
N LYS A 110 -4.97 5.78 5.97
CA LYS A 110 -5.29 7.14 5.49
C LYS A 110 -5.83 8.00 6.64
N SER A 111 -4.94 8.56 7.44
CA SER A 111 -5.26 9.40 8.61
C SER A 111 -4.54 10.75 8.62
N SER A 112 -3.96 11.15 7.48
CA SER A 112 -3.18 12.40 7.37
C SER A 112 -4.06 13.62 7.14
N VAL A 113 -5.16 13.49 6.36
CA VAL A 113 -6.11 14.58 6.07
C VAL A 113 -7.22 14.59 7.10
N TYR A 114 -7.83 13.43 7.37
CA TYR A 114 -8.84 13.25 8.40
C TYR A 114 -8.37 12.24 9.43
N TYR A 115 -8.47 12.61 10.71
CA TYR A 115 -8.26 11.65 11.80
C TYR A 115 -9.53 10.82 12.01
N TYR A 116 -9.36 9.50 12.02
CA TYR A 116 -10.41 8.52 12.29
C TYR A 116 -10.10 7.83 13.62
N GLU A 117 -10.94 8.01 14.63
CA GLU A 117 -10.66 7.55 16.00
C GLU A 117 -10.46 6.02 16.13
N GLU A 118 -11.06 5.23 15.23
CA GLU A 118 -11.04 3.76 15.32
C GLU A 118 -10.41 3.05 14.12
N LEU A 119 -9.84 3.78 13.15
CA LEU A 119 -9.36 3.16 11.89
C LEU A 119 -8.25 2.15 12.15
N GLU A 120 -7.25 2.51 12.97
CA GLU A 120 -6.14 1.65 13.33
C GLU A 120 -6.62 0.39 14.02
N LYS A 121 -7.45 0.55 15.06
CA LYS A 121 -8.01 -0.56 15.84
C LYS A 121 -8.77 -1.55 14.97
N LYS A 122 -9.72 -1.06 14.17
CA LYS A 122 -10.56 -1.91 13.29
C LYS A 122 -9.73 -2.61 12.22
N THR A 123 -8.73 -1.92 11.68
CA THR A 123 -7.79 -2.52 10.72
C THR A 123 -7.01 -3.67 11.38
N MET A 124 -6.49 -3.47 12.60
CA MET A 124 -5.78 -4.52 13.34
C MET A 124 -6.68 -5.69 13.72
N GLU A 125 -7.91 -5.46 14.14
CA GLU A 125 -8.89 -6.51 14.45
C GLU A 125 -9.19 -7.41 13.23
N LEU A 126 -9.29 -6.81 12.03
CA LEU A 126 -9.47 -7.58 10.79
C LEU A 126 -8.23 -8.41 10.45
N ILE A 127 -7.03 -7.83 10.56
CA ILE A 127 -5.76 -8.54 10.32
C ILE A 127 -5.62 -9.75 11.25
N GLU A 128 -5.95 -9.59 12.54
CA GLU A 128 -5.92 -10.66 13.52
C GLU A 128 -6.94 -11.75 13.22
N ARG A 129 -8.19 -11.36 12.96
CA ARG A 129 -9.30 -12.29 12.66
C ARG A 129 -9.01 -13.20 11.47
N PHE A 130 -8.34 -12.69 10.44
CA PHE A 130 -7.98 -13.47 9.25
C PHE A 130 -6.57 -14.08 9.30
N GLY A 131 -5.84 -13.91 10.41
CA GLY A 131 -4.50 -14.50 10.60
C GLY A 131 -3.45 -13.98 9.62
N LEU A 132 -3.52 -12.71 9.23
CA LEU A 132 -2.68 -12.13 8.16
C LEU A 132 -1.42 -11.44 8.69
N LYS A 133 -1.23 -11.29 10.00
CA LYS A 133 -0.17 -10.50 10.66
C LYS A 133 1.20 -10.65 10.01
N GLU A 134 1.65 -11.88 9.77
CA GLU A 134 3.01 -12.17 9.28
C GLU A 134 3.24 -11.73 7.82
N ARG A 135 2.18 -11.32 7.13
CA ARG A 135 2.21 -10.91 5.73
C ARG A 135 1.72 -9.47 5.51
N ILE A 136 1.52 -8.73 6.59
CA ILE A 136 1.09 -7.32 6.53
C ILE A 136 2.26 -6.41 6.90
N ILE A 137 2.36 -5.29 6.20
CA ILE A 137 3.14 -4.12 6.58
C ILE A 137 2.12 -2.97 6.72
N ILE A 138 2.09 -2.30 7.86
CA ILE A 138 1.29 -1.09 8.02
C ILE A 138 2.14 0.12 7.68
N SER A 139 1.65 1.02 6.84
CA SER A 139 2.30 2.29 6.57
C SER A 139 1.33 3.47 6.68
N SER A 140 1.84 4.64 6.90
CA SER A 140 1.08 5.88 6.91
C SER A 140 2.01 7.10 6.78
N PHE A 141 1.53 8.16 6.13
CA PHE A 141 2.14 9.50 6.23
C PHE A 141 1.96 10.10 7.63
N ASN A 142 0.92 9.72 8.34
CA ASN A 142 0.77 9.98 9.77
C ASN A 142 1.53 8.91 10.56
N HIS A 143 2.79 9.16 10.85
CA HIS A 143 3.67 8.20 11.51
C HIS A 143 3.15 7.76 12.88
N LEU A 144 2.43 8.63 13.62
CA LEU A 144 1.81 8.27 14.89
C LEU A 144 0.71 7.23 14.70
N SER A 145 -0.08 7.35 13.63
CA SER A 145 -1.11 6.38 13.27
C SER A 145 -0.51 5.00 12.98
N ALA A 146 0.56 4.94 12.15
CA ALA A 146 1.25 3.67 11.91
C ALA A 146 1.83 3.04 13.18
N LEU A 147 2.38 3.85 14.09
CA LEU A 147 2.94 3.36 15.35
C LEU A 147 1.85 2.93 16.35
N SER A 148 0.70 3.61 16.38
CA SER A 148 -0.41 3.25 17.28
C SER A 148 -1.02 1.88 16.95
N CYS A 149 -0.83 1.37 15.73
CA CYS A 149 -1.17 -0.01 15.41
C CYS A 149 -0.43 -1.03 16.27
N LYS A 150 0.78 -0.69 16.77
CA LYS A 150 1.54 -1.54 17.70
C LYS A 150 0.93 -1.58 19.10
N ASP A 151 0.05 -0.65 19.49
CA ASP A 151 -0.68 -0.72 20.75
C ASP A 151 -1.66 -1.90 20.76
N PHE A 152 -2.18 -2.27 19.57
CA PHE A 152 -3.07 -3.42 19.39
C PHE A 152 -2.31 -4.70 19.05
N MET A 153 -1.19 -4.56 18.34
CA MET A 153 -0.38 -5.69 17.87
C MET A 153 1.11 -5.32 17.95
N PRO A 154 1.79 -5.53 19.11
CA PRO A 154 3.13 -5.01 19.40
C PRO A 154 4.22 -5.36 18.38
N ASP A 155 4.13 -6.55 17.75
CA ASP A 155 5.10 -7.01 16.75
C ASP A 155 4.64 -6.70 15.31
N MET A 156 3.66 -5.83 15.11
CA MET A 156 3.21 -5.44 13.78
C MET A 156 4.35 -4.74 13.03
N LYS A 157 4.65 -5.22 11.83
CA LYS A 157 5.64 -4.59 10.95
C LYS A 157 5.09 -3.27 10.43
N THR A 158 5.84 -2.18 10.66
CA THR A 158 5.42 -0.82 10.28
C THR A 158 6.43 -0.13 9.38
N GLY A 159 5.94 0.72 8.48
CA GLY A 159 6.74 1.51 7.55
C GLY A 159 6.44 3.01 7.67
N ALA A 160 7.51 3.80 7.79
CA ALA A 160 7.41 5.26 7.72
C ALA A 160 7.26 5.68 6.26
N LEU A 161 6.04 6.11 5.87
CA LEU A 161 5.72 6.59 4.52
C LEU A 161 6.03 8.08 4.43
N VAL A 162 6.77 8.49 3.41
CA VAL A 162 7.17 9.89 3.22
C VAL A 162 7.15 10.29 1.76
N GLU A 163 6.86 11.57 1.53
CA GLU A 163 6.91 12.19 0.21
C GLU A 163 8.32 12.24 -0.38
N ASN A 164 8.44 12.68 -1.62
CA ASN A 164 9.71 12.97 -2.27
C ASN A 164 10.58 13.92 -1.43
N GLY A 165 11.90 13.72 -1.47
CA GLY A 165 12.86 14.44 -0.61
C GLY A 165 13.12 13.73 0.73
N GLY A 166 12.22 12.84 1.16
CA GLY A 166 12.45 11.94 2.29
C GLY A 166 12.73 12.61 3.64
N ILE A 167 13.32 11.83 4.55
CA ILE A 167 13.80 12.28 5.87
C ILE A 167 15.33 12.08 5.92
N ALA A 168 16.07 13.13 6.19
CA ALA A 168 17.52 13.01 6.37
C ALA A 168 17.85 12.02 7.51
N ASN A 169 18.77 11.05 7.23
CA ASN A 169 19.12 9.97 8.15
C ASN A 169 17.91 9.11 8.54
N ALA A 170 17.12 8.73 7.54
CA ALA A 170 15.87 7.95 7.70
C ALA A 170 16.10 6.65 8.49
N GLY A 171 17.24 5.97 8.29
CA GLY A 171 17.58 4.75 9.02
C GLY A 171 17.63 4.95 10.53
N TYR A 172 18.24 6.05 10.99
CA TYR A 172 18.26 6.39 12.43
C TYR A 172 16.85 6.77 12.91
N TYR A 173 16.13 7.58 12.13
CA TYR A 173 14.76 7.96 12.44
C TYR A 173 13.87 6.73 12.65
N CYS A 174 13.81 5.84 11.67
CA CYS A 174 12.99 4.63 11.73
C CYS A 174 13.35 3.75 12.93
N LYS A 175 14.66 3.49 13.14
CA LYS A 175 15.13 2.71 14.28
C LYS A 175 14.73 3.34 15.62
N LYS A 176 14.88 4.65 15.75
CA LYS A 176 14.56 5.39 17.00
C LYS A 176 13.08 5.30 17.36
N PHE A 177 12.21 5.36 16.37
CA PHE A 177 10.77 5.33 16.58
C PHE A 177 10.14 3.94 16.46
N GLY A 178 10.91 2.92 16.09
CA GLY A 178 10.47 1.53 16.06
C GLY A 178 9.75 1.14 14.76
N PHE A 179 10.08 1.80 13.64
CA PHE A 179 9.71 1.34 12.30
C PHE A 179 10.68 0.26 11.81
N GLU A 180 10.17 -0.73 11.12
CA GLU A 180 10.94 -1.77 10.45
C GLU A 180 11.22 -1.45 8.98
N CYS A 181 10.39 -0.57 8.39
CA CYS A 181 10.51 -0.17 6.99
C CYS A 181 10.52 1.35 6.82
N TYR A 182 11.16 1.80 5.76
CA TYR A 182 11.13 3.15 5.24
C TYR A 182 10.53 3.12 3.83
N HIS A 183 9.47 3.90 3.59
CA HIS A 183 8.75 3.95 2.33
C HIS A 183 8.83 5.36 1.71
N PRO A 184 9.96 5.74 1.10
CA PRO A 184 10.11 7.05 0.47
C PRO A 184 9.53 7.09 -0.94
N GLY A 185 9.14 8.32 -1.36
CA GLY A 185 9.07 8.64 -2.78
C GLY A 185 10.46 8.54 -3.43
N VAL A 186 10.51 8.28 -4.73
CA VAL A 186 11.77 8.04 -5.44
C VAL A 186 12.65 9.27 -5.59
N GLU A 187 12.02 10.46 -5.74
CA GLU A 187 12.76 11.70 -5.95
C GLU A 187 13.53 12.12 -4.69
N GLY A 188 14.83 12.32 -4.85
CA GLY A 188 15.73 12.71 -3.75
C GLY A 188 16.28 11.55 -2.93
N LEU A 189 15.84 10.31 -3.15
CA LEU A 189 16.46 9.13 -2.54
C LEU A 189 17.85 8.90 -3.14
N THR A 190 18.81 8.58 -2.31
CA THR A 190 20.18 8.27 -2.73
C THR A 190 20.62 6.89 -2.27
N LYS A 191 21.65 6.34 -2.93
CA LYS A 191 22.24 5.06 -2.55
C LYS A 191 22.74 5.09 -1.10
N GLU A 192 23.36 6.20 -0.69
CA GLU A 192 23.89 6.38 0.65
C GLU A 192 22.80 6.31 1.72
N GLU A 193 21.61 6.84 1.43
CA GLU A 193 20.47 6.76 2.35
C GLU A 193 19.92 5.33 2.46
N VAL A 194 19.87 4.58 1.35
CA VAL A 194 19.52 3.15 1.38
C VAL A 194 20.51 2.37 2.25
N GLU A 195 21.82 2.60 2.05
CA GLU A 195 22.88 1.96 2.86
C GLU A 195 22.76 2.32 4.35
N LEU A 196 22.42 3.58 4.67
CA LEU A 196 22.18 4.02 6.06
C LEU A 196 20.94 3.37 6.68
N CYS A 197 19.88 3.16 5.91
CA CYS A 197 18.71 2.41 6.35
C CYS A 197 19.10 0.97 6.70
N HIS A 198 19.77 0.27 5.79
CA HIS A 198 20.21 -1.12 6.00
C HIS A 198 21.18 -1.26 7.18
N LYS A 199 22.10 -0.31 7.38
CA LYS A 199 22.99 -0.27 8.54
C LYS A 199 22.22 -0.19 9.87
N ASN A 200 21.03 0.36 9.86
CA ASN A 200 20.14 0.44 11.02
C ASN A 200 19.15 -0.72 11.10
N GLY A 201 19.16 -1.66 10.14
CA GLY A 201 18.24 -2.79 10.06
C GLY A 201 16.86 -2.44 9.50
N ILE A 202 16.76 -1.35 8.72
CA ILE A 202 15.52 -0.84 8.15
C ILE A 202 15.40 -1.27 6.68
N GLU A 203 14.30 -1.93 6.30
CA GLU A 203 13.98 -2.24 4.90
C GLU A 203 13.53 -0.98 4.15
N VAL A 204 13.90 -0.86 2.87
CA VAL A 204 13.54 0.28 2.02
C VAL A 204 12.62 -0.17 0.89
N ASN A 205 11.37 0.33 0.87
CA ASN A 205 10.36 0.05 -0.16
C ASN A 205 9.95 1.36 -0.84
N VAL A 206 10.35 1.55 -2.08
CA VAL A 206 10.27 2.85 -2.79
C VAL A 206 9.01 2.94 -3.67
N TRP A 207 8.34 4.07 -3.68
CA TRP A 207 7.11 4.35 -4.45
C TRP A 207 7.21 5.67 -5.23
N THR A 208 6.44 5.91 -6.30
CA THR A 208 5.79 4.91 -7.14
C THR A 208 6.64 4.71 -8.38
N ILE A 209 7.15 3.51 -8.59
CA ILE A 209 8.14 3.22 -9.63
C ILE A 209 7.45 2.73 -10.89
N ASN A 210 7.38 3.59 -11.90
CA ASN A 210 6.71 3.31 -13.17
C ASN A 210 7.65 3.42 -14.39
N ASN A 211 8.91 3.79 -14.20
CA ASN A 211 9.93 3.80 -15.24
C ASN A 211 11.05 2.79 -14.96
N MET A 212 11.77 2.39 -16.00
CA MET A 212 12.76 1.32 -15.91
C MET A 212 14.11 1.79 -15.37
N ASP A 213 14.45 3.06 -15.56
CA ASP A 213 15.72 3.61 -15.12
C ASP A 213 15.75 3.71 -13.58
N ASP A 214 14.64 4.15 -12.97
CA ASP A 214 14.49 4.13 -11.51
C ASP A 214 14.53 2.71 -10.97
N LEU A 215 13.84 1.76 -11.61
CA LEU A 215 13.82 0.37 -11.19
C LEU A 215 15.23 -0.23 -11.18
N GLU A 216 16.04 0.04 -12.21
CA GLU A 216 17.41 -0.44 -12.30
C GLU A 216 18.30 0.17 -11.22
N ASN A 217 18.24 1.48 -11.02
CA ASN A 217 19.00 2.15 -9.97
C ASN A 217 18.67 1.60 -8.58
N LEU A 218 17.37 1.44 -8.25
CA LEU A 218 16.93 0.94 -6.95
C LEU A 218 17.34 -0.53 -6.72
N TYR A 219 17.36 -1.33 -7.79
CA TYR A 219 17.89 -2.70 -7.73
C TYR A 219 19.39 -2.70 -7.40
N GLU A 220 20.17 -1.86 -8.08
CA GLU A 220 21.61 -1.74 -7.85
C GLU A 220 21.97 -1.13 -6.48
N TRP A 221 21.11 -0.29 -5.92
CA TRP A 221 21.24 0.24 -4.57
C TRP A 221 20.84 -0.77 -3.49
N GLY A 222 20.21 -1.88 -3.90
CA GLY A 222 19.83 -2.97 -3.00
C GLY A 222 18.50 -2.74 -2.27
N CYS A 223 17.62 -1.89 -2.77
CA CYS A 223 16.30 -1.67 -2.16
C CYS A 223 15.54 -2.99 -1.98
N ASP A 224 14.80 -3.12 -0.87
CA ASP A 224 14.09 -4.35 -0.50
C ASP A 224 12.82 -4.55 -1.31
N GLY A 225 12.14 -3.46 -1.64
CA GLY A 225 10.93 -3.48 -2.45
C GLY A 225 10.72 -2.24 -3.29
N VAL A 226 9.91 -2.37 -4.33
CA VAL A 226 9.35 -1.27 -5.11
C VAL A 226 7.85 -1.42 -5.22
N ILE A 227 7.13 -0.31 -5.14
CA ILE A 227 5.69 -0.19 -5.27
C ILE A 227 5.41 0.44 -6.63
N THR A 228 4.66 -0.26 -7.51
CA THR A 228 4.51 0.09 -8.93
C THR A 228 3.09 -0.11 -9.44
N ASN A 229 2.68 0.72 -10.40
CA ASN A 229 1.42 0.53 -11.13
C ASN A 229 1.50 -0.62 -12.17
N TYR A 230 2.72 -1.07 -12.53
CA TYR A 230 2.97 -2.05 -13.59
C TYR A 230 3.75 -3.27 -13.07
N PRO A 231 3.16 -4.07 -12.15
CA PRO A 231 3.87 -5.18 -11.51
C PRO A 231 4.36 -6.25 -12.50
N ASP A 232 3.63 -6.49 -13.60
CA ASP A 232 4.00 -7.43 -14.65
C ASP A 232 5.30 -7.04 -15.37
N VAL A 233 5.47 -5.74 -15.64
CA VAL A 233 6.67 -5.19 -16.28
C VAL A 233 7.87 -5.34 -15.34
N CYS A 234 7.73 -4.90 -14.08
CA CYS A 234 8.79 -4.99 -13.07
C CYS A 234 9.20 -6.44 -12.78
N LYS A 235 8.23 -7.37 -12.68
CA LYS A 235 8.52 -8.81 -12.48
C LYS A 235 9.25 -9.42 -13.67
N SER A 236 8.84 -9.09 -14.89
CA SER A 236 9.49 -9.56 -16.12
C SER A 236 10.94 -9.07 -16.20
N TRP A 237 11.16 -7.79 -15.91
CA TRP A 237 12.50 -7.20 -15.87
C TRP A 237 13.38 -7.87 -14.81
N LEU A 238 12.88 -8.02 -13.58
CA LEU A 238 13.63 -8.62 -12.47
C LEU A 238 14.02 -10.07 -12.77
N LYS A 239 13.13 -10.83 -13.41
CA LYS A 239 13.42 -12.20 -13.86
C LYS A 239 14.54 -12.23 -14.91
N ALA A 240 14.50 -11.31 -15.88
CA ALA A 240 15.52 -11.20 -16.90
C ALA A 240 16.90 -10.76 -16.36
N LYS A 241 16.91 -9.85 -15.36
CA LYS A 241 18.14 -9.39 -14.68
C LYS A 241 18.80 -10.55 -13.93
N LYS A 242 18.04 -11.27 -13.08
CA LYS A 242 18.54 -12.43 -12.30
C LYS A 242 19.00 -13.63 -13.16
N ALA A 243 18.58 -13.71 -14.40
CA ALA A 243 19.04 -14.76 -15.32
C ALA A 243 20.40 -14.43 -15.98
N LYS A 244 20.89 -13.18 -15.82
CA LYS A 244 22.18 -12.73 -16.37
C LYS A 244 23.28 -12.66 -15.30
N ASP A 245 22.88 -12.57 -14.02
CA ASP A 245 23.77 -12.64 -12.85
C ASP A 245 24.06 -14.10 -12.46
#